data_7d99aaf14c28c2b763573ab058eb71c6
#
_entry.id   7d99aaf14c28c2b763573ab058eb71c6
#
_cell.length_a   1.000
_cell.length_b   1.000
_cell.length_c   1.000
_cell.angle_alpha   90.00
_cell.angle_beta   90.00
_cell.angle_gamma   90.00
#
_symmetry.space_group_name_H-M   'P 1'
#
loop_
_entity.id
_entity.type
_entity.pdbx_description
1 polymer ?
#
loop_
_entity_poly.entity_id
_entity_poly.type
_entity_poly.pdbx_seq_one_letter_code
_entity_poly.pdbx_strand_id
1 'polypeptide(L)'
;MPDELPITDALGNHLVALEHSPEEDVDLAAAPCPVSLVVVRAPDGRVLLGLNRWRRVWELPGGVREPNESARVTAGRELAEETGVEVTFHGLRWVGVAHFALVRPDRDERAAIYLADLPTLPDATAADGELAALAWVDPAAPTPEDA
;
A
#
# COMPACT_ATOMS: atom_id res chain seq x y z
N MET A 1 -1.48 -9.26 18.69
CA MET A 1 -0.06 -8.90 18.72
C MET A 1 0.49 -8.95 17.30
N PRO A 2 1.01 -7.88 16.79
CA PRO A 2 1.62 -7.95 15.48
C PRO A 2 2.84 -8.87 15.51
N ASP A 3 3.09 -9.49 14.37
CA ASP A 3 4.26 -10.34 14.23
C ASP A 3 5.52 -9.51 14.36
N GLU A 4 6.56 -10.14 14.85
CA GLU A 4 7.86 -9.49 14.93
C GLU A 4 8.45 -9.32 13.54
N LEU A 5 9.16 -8.22 13.33
CA LEU A 5 9.88 -7.97 12.10
C LEU A 5 11.23 -8.70 12.13
N PRO A 6 11.75 -9.16 10.97
CA PRO A 6 11.16 -8.97 9.65
C PRO A 6 10.04 -9.97 9.34
N ILE A 7 9.14 -9.57 8.46
CA ILE A 7 8.11 -10.45 7.92
C ILE A 7 8.48 -10.77 6.48
N THR A 8 8.44 -12.04 6.11
CA THR A 8 8.85 -12.51 4.79
C THR A 8 7.65 -13.02 4.00
N ASP A 9 7.53 -12.61 2.73
CA ASP A 9 6.49 -13.12 1.85
C ASP A 9 6.94 -14.38 1.12
N ALA A 10 6.04 -14.94 0.30
CA ALA A 10 6.33 -16.19 -0.44
C ALA A 10 7.42 -16.03 -1.50
N LEU A 11 7.74 -14.82 -1.93
CA LEU A 11 8.77 -14.53 -2.93
C LEU A 11 10.13 -14.28 -2.31
N GLY A 12 10.22 -14.20 -0.98
CA GLY A 12 11.45 -13.91 -0.27
C GLY A 12 11.69 -12.44 0.03
N ASN A 13 10.74 -11.56 -0.28
CA ASN A 13 10.82 -10.15 0.10
C ASN A 13 10.55 -10.00 1.58
N HIS A 14 11.23 -9.04 2.22
CA HIS A 14 11.08 -8.80 3.64
C HIS A 14 10.57 -7.39 3.91
N LEU A 15 9.59 -7.29 4.82
CA LEU A 15 9.30 -6.04 5.50
C LEU A 15 10.24 -5.99 6.72
N VAL A 16 11.23 -5.12 6.66
CA VAL A 16 12.30 -5.07 7.64
C VAL A 16 11.94 -4.18 8.82
N ALA A 17 11.33 -3.04 8.57
CA ALA A 17 11.01 -2.06 9.59
C ALA A 17 9.84 -1.19 9.18
N LEU A 18 9.16 -0.64 10.18
CA LEU A 18 8.17 0.42 10.00
C LEU A 18 8.61 1.59 10.89
N GLU A 19 8.97 2.71 10.26
CA GLU A 19 9.41 3.90 10.98
C GLU A 19 8.27 4.90 11.15
N HIS A 20 8.19 5.50 12.33
CA HIS A 20 7.25 6.57 12.63
C HIS A 20 7.92 7.94 12.46
N SER A 21 8.43 8.21 11.26
CA SER A 21 9.00 9.51 10.94
C SER A 21 7.91 10.50 10.53
N PRO A 22 8.16 11.83 10.63
CA PRO A 22 7.20 12.83 10.18
C PRO A 22 6.92 12.72 8.68
N GLU A 23 5.68 12.97 8.29
CA GLU A 23 5.26 12.86 6.88
C GLU A 23 6.08 13.77 5.97
N GLU A 24 6.39 14.98 6.40
CA GLU A 24 7.13 15.93 5.58
C GLU A 24 8.52 15.44 5.20
N ASP A 25 9.10 14.52 5.97
CA ASP A 25 10.45 14.02 5.67
C ASP A 25 10.49 13.15 4.41
N VAL A 26 9.37 12.50 4.06
CA VAL A 26 9.33 11.62 2.88
C VAL A 26 9.34 12.39 1.56
N ASP A 27 9.06 13.67 1.60
CA ASP A 27 9.06 14.53 0.41
C ASP A 27 10.40 15.24 0.21
N LEU A 28 11.35 15.08 1.14
CA LEU A 28 12.67 15.66 1.02
C LEU A 28 13.53 14.84 0.05
N ALA A 29 14.30 15.55 -0.78
CA ALA A 29 15.13 14.90 -1.78
C ALA A 29 16.20 14.00 -1.16
N ALA A 30 16.62 14.27 0.09
CA ALA A 30 17.68 13.52 0.78
C ALA A 30 17.20 12.13 1.26
N ALA A 31 15.91 11.91 1.39
CA ALA A 31 15.38 10.65 1.91
C ALA A 31 14.08 10.27 1.18
N PRO A 32 14.13 10.06 -0.13
CA PRO A 32 12.91 9.85 -0.90
C PRO A 32 12.24 8.52 -0.58
N CYS A 33 10.92 8.57 -0.47
CA CYS A 33 10.09 7.38 -0.56
C CYS A 33 9.57 7.31 -1.99
N PRO A 34 10.05 6.39 -2.81
CA PRO A 34 9.62 6.31 -4.21
C PRO A 34 8.21 5.76 -4.37
N VAL A 35 7.68 5.08 -3.35
CA VAL A 35 6.40 4.38 -3.42
C VAL A 35 5.51 4.87 -2.28
N SER A 36 4.22 4.98 -2.56
CA SER A 36 3.18 5.19 -1.55
C SER A 36 2.20 4.03 -1.58
N LEU A 37 1.82 3.55 -0.40
CA LEU A 37 0.84 2.48 -0.24
C LEU A 37 -0.28 2.94 0.68
N VAL A 38 -1.48 2.41 0.47
CA VAL A 38 -2.64 2.79 1.25
C VAL A 38 -3.27 1.56 1.88
N VAL A 39 -3.45 1.61 3.20
CA VAL A 39 -4.29 0.66 3.92
C VAL A 39 -5.70 1.22 3.87
N VAL A 40 -6.57 0.63 3.08
CA VAL A 40 -7.97 1.03 2.95
C VAL A 40 -8.80 0.12 3.82
N ARG A 41 -9.41 0.67 4.86
CA ARG A 41 -10.12 -0.11 5.87
C ARG A 41 -11.61 0.17 5.81
N ALA A 42 -12.39 -0.91 5.66
CA ALA A 42 -13.85 -0.86 5.66
C ALA A 42 -14.38 -0.71 7.09
N PRO A 43 -15.68 -0.33 7.24
CA PRO A 43 -16.26 -0.18 8.59
C PRO A 43 -16.19 -1.42 9.46
N ASP A 44 -16.15 -2.60 8.86
CA ASP A 44 -16.04 -3.88 9.60
C ASP A 44 -14.58 -4.29 9.86
N GLY A 45 -13.62 -3.47 9.50
CA GLY A 45 -12.20 -3.74 9.73
C GLY A 45 -11.48 -4.48 8.62
N ARG A 46 -12.18 -4.91 7.57
CA ARG A 46 -11.53 -5.56 6.43
C ARG A 46 -10.69 -4.56 5.65
N VAL A 47 -9.63 -5.05 5.05
CA VAL A 47 -8.65 -4.25 4.30
C VAL A 47 -8.68 -4.63 2.83
N LEU A 48 -8.59 -3.63 1.95
CA LEU A 48 -8.60 -3.84 0.52
C LEU A 48 -7.21 -4.27 0.03
N LEU A 49 -7.16 -5.40 -0.65
CA LEU A 49 -5.96 -5.87 -1.34
C LEU A 49 -6.23 -6.04 -2.83
N GLY A 50 -5.19 -5.82 -3.63
CA GLY A 50 -5.22 -6.06 -5.06
C GLY A 50 -4.29 -7.21 -5.43
N LEU A 51 -4.74 -8.05 -6.37
CA LEU A 51 -3.91 -9.10 -6.93
C LEU A 51 -3.15 -8.54 -8.13
N ASN A 52 -1.82 -8.42 -8.01
CA ASN A 52 -1.00 -7.94 -9.09
C ASN A 52 -1.06 -8.93 -10.26
N ARG A 53 -1.36 -8.42 -11.45
CA ARG A 53 -1.58 -9.25 -12.65
C ARG A 53 -0.36 -10.07 -13.04
N TRP A 54 0.81 -9.47 -12.91
CA TRP A 54 2.05 -10.10 -13.39
C TRP A 54 2.76 -10.93 -12.31
N ARG A 55 2.86 -10.38 -11.09
CA ARG A 55 3.54 -11.07 -9.99
C ARG A 55 2.67 -12.10 -9.30
N ARG A 56 1.35 -12.02 -9.47
CA ARG A 56 0.37 -12.91 -8.84
C ARG A 56 0.46 -12.92 -7.33
N VAL A 57 0.67 -11.74 -6.74
CA VAL A 57 0.70 -11.55 -5.29
C VAL A 57 -0.35 -10.52 -4.89
N TRP A 58 -0.92 -10.71 -3.71
CA TRP A 58 -1.85 -9.76 -3.11
C TRP A 58 -1.06 -8.67 -2.42
N GLU A 59 -1.42 -7.42 -2.68
CA GLU A 59 -0.68 -6.28 -2.16
C GLU A 59 -1.62 -5.11 -1.85
N LEU A 60 -1.14 -4.18 -1.03
CA LEU A 60 -1.86 -2.93 -0.78
C LEU A 60 -1.91 -2.10 -2.06
N PRO A 61 -3.02 -1.37 -2.29
CA PRO A 61 -3.06 -0.38 -3.36
C PRO A 61 -1.97 0.67 -3.18
N GLY A 62 -1.41 1.12 -4.29
CA GLY A 62 -0.38 2.15 -4.27
C GLY A 62 0.48 2.07 -5.51
N GLY A 63 1.51 2.89 -5.54
CA GLY A 63 2.41 2.90 -6.67
C GLY A 63 3.52 3.93 -6.56
N VAL A 64 4.20 4.13 -7.66
CA VAL A 64 5.41 4.93 -7.74
C VAL A 64 5.05 6.41 -7.85
N ARG A 65 5.80 7.23 -7.12
CA ARG A 65 5.66 8.68 -7.16
C ARG A 65 6.08 9.20 -8.53
N GLU A 66 5.25 10.10 -9.09
CA GLU A 66 5.62 10.84 -10.28
C GLU A 66 6.45 12.08 -9.89
N PRO A 67 7.24 12.63 -10.83
CA PRO A 67 7.98 13.86 -10.57
C PRO A 67 7.04 14.98 -10.09
N ASN A 68 7.46 15.71 -9.07
CA ASN A 68 6.71 16.82 -8.47
C ASN A 68 5.44 16.42 -7.71
N GLU A 69 5.22 15.13 -7.50
CA GLU A 69 4.16 14.64 -6.62
C GLU A 69 4.66 14.48 -5.20
N SER A 70 3.84 14.87 -4.21
CA SER A 70 4.08 14.47 -2.84
C SER A 70 3.69 13.00 -2.65
N ALA A 71 4.19 12.37 -1.59
CA ALA A 71 3.81 11.00 -1.27
C ALA A 71 2.29 10.88 -1.07
N ARG A 72 1.66 11.87 -0.45
CA ARG A 72 0.21 11.90 -0.20
C ARG A 72 -0.58 11.98 -1.50
N VAL A 73 -0.15 12.81 -2.44
CA VAL A 73 -0.81 12.92 -3.75
C VAL A 73 -0.69 11.60 -4.51
N THR A 74 0.49 10.99 -4.49
CA THR A 74 0.70 9.67 -5.11
C THR A 74 -0.25 8.63 -4.54
N ALA A 75 -0.39 8.59 -3.21
CA ALA A 75 -1.26 7.63 -2.54
C ALA A 75 -2.71 7.74 -3.03
N GLY A 76 -3.25 8.94 -3.05
CA GLY A 76 -4.64 9.16 -3.50
C GLY A 76 -4.83 8.87 -4.99
N ARG A 77 -3.88 9.28 -5.82
CA ARG A 77 -3.95 9.07 -7.27
C ARG A 77 -3.90 7.57 -7.61
N GLU A 78 -2.94 6.86 -7.06
CA GLU A 78 -2.79 5.43 -7.33
C GLU A 78 -4.00 4.63 -6.83
N LEU A 79 -4.51 4.97 -5.65
CA LEU A 79 -5.70 4.32 -5.13
C LEU A 79 -6.88 4.45 -6.09
N ALA A 80 -7.13 5.67 -6.58
CA ALA A 80 -8.23 5.91 -7.52
C ALA A 80 -8.00 5.19 -8.85
N GLU A 81 -6.79 5.23 -9.39
CA GLU A 81 -6.46 4.57 -10.66
C GLU A 81 -6.61 3.06 -10.58
N GLU A 82 -6.15 2.44 -9.50
CA GLU A 82 -6.15 0.99 -9.39
C GLU A 82 -7.49 0.41 -8.97
N THR A 83 -8.22 1.10 -8.11
CA THR A 83 -9.41 0.52 -7.46
C THR A 83 -10.70 1.29 -7.69
N GLY A 84 -10.62 2.51 -8.19
CA GLY A 84 -11.77 3.40 -8.29
C GLY A 84 -12.20 4.04 -6.97
N VAL A 85 -11.53 3.70 -5.86
CA VAL A 85 -11.85 4.30 -4.57
C VAL A 85 -11.24 5.69 -4.50
N GLU A 86 -12.08 6.70 -4.23
CA GLU A 86 -11.64 8.08 -4.11
C GLU A 86 -11.63 8.48 -2.63
N VAL A 87 -10.51 8.99 -2.18
CA VAL A 87 -10.33 9.52 -0.83
C VAL A 87 -9.78 10.92 -0.96
N THR A 88 -10.34 11.86 -0.20
CA THR A 88 -9.84 13.23 -0.22
C THR A 88 -8.42 13.30 0.32
N PHE A 89 -7.71 14.35 -0.06
CA PHE A 89 -6.34 14.59 0.44
C PHE A 89 -6.28 14.51 1.97
N HIS A 90 -7.23 15.12 2.65
CA HIS A 90 -7.28 15.11 4.11
C HIS A 90 -7.86 13.82 4.71
N GLY A 91 -8.47 13.00 3.89
CA GLY A 91 -9.00 11.69 4.31
C GLY A 91 -7.94 10.61 4.46
N LEU A 92 -6.73 10.86 3.95
CA LEU A 92 -5.59 9.96 4.13
C LEU A 92 -4.86 10.33 5.42
N ARG A 93 -4.67 9.35 6.29
CA ARG A 93 -3.95 9.54 7.55
C ARG A 93 -2.54 8.99 7.42
N TRP A 94 -1.56 9.78 7.85
CA TRP A 94 -0.16 9.36 7.83
C TRP A 94 0.09 8.24 8.85
N VAL A 95 0.77 7.18 8.42
CA VAL A 95 1.14 6.06 9.29
C VAL A 95 2.65 6.04 9.54
N GLY A 96 3.44 6.04 8.49
CA GLY A 96 4.88 5.95 8.63
C GLY A 96 5.56 5.49 7.34
N VAL A 97 6.82 5.08 7.45
CA VAL A 97 7.62 4.61 6.33
C VAL A 97 7.92 3.13 6.53
N ALA A 98 7.54 2.31 5.56
CA ALA A 98 7.90 0.90 5.54
C ALA A 98 9.21 0.71 4.79
N HIS A 99 10.11 -0.09 5.35
CA HIS A 99 11.38 -0.46 4.74
C HIS A 99 11.29 -1.90 4.27
N PHE A 100 11.48 -2.11 2.97
CA PHE A 100 11.46 -3.44 2.37
C PHE A 100 12.84 -3.82 1.86
N ALA A 101 13.22 -5.08 2.05
CA ALA A 101 14.33 -5.71 1.36
C ALA A 101 13.75 -6.62 0.30
N LEU A 102 13.93 -6.28 -0.96
CA LEU A 102 13.38 -6.99 -2.10
C LEU A 102 14.44 -7.84 -2.76
N VAL A 103 14.03 -8.95 -3.36
CA VAL A 103 14.98 -9.96 -3.83
C VAL A 103 15.08 -10.09 -5.35
N ARG A 104 14.21 -9.46 -6.13
CA ARG A 104 14.23 -9.59 -7.59
C ARG A 104 13.92 -8.28 -8.30
N PRO A 105 14.92 -7.40 -8.50
CA PRO A 105 16.33 -7.52 -8.09
C PRO A 105 16.51 -7.21 -6.61
N ASP A 106 17.64 -7.58 -6.07
CA ASP A 106 18.01 -7.22 -4.71
C ASP A 106 18.06 -5.69 -4.59
N ARG A 107 17.22 -5.15 -3.74
CA ARG A 107 17.20 -3.71 -3.46
C ARG A 107 16.41 -3.42 -2.19
N ASP A 108 16.75 -2.31 -1.59
CA ASP A 108 15.95 -1.74 -0.51
C ASP A 108 14.96 -0.77 -1.10
N GLU A 109 13.74 -0.79 -0.60
CA GLU A 109 12.70 0.13 -1.04
C GLU A 109 11.96 0.69 0.16
N ARG A 110 11.70 1.99 0.13
CA ARG A 110 10.97 2.69 1.17
C ARG A 110 9.63 3.10 0.62
N ALA A 111 8.58 2.84 1.39
CA ALA A 111 7.23 3.19 1.00
C ALA A 111 6.57 4.06 2.07
N ALA A 112 5.94 5.14 1.65
CA ALA A 112 5.10 5.97 2.50
C ALA A 112 3.76 5.25 2.70
N ILE A 113 3.35 5.05 3.95
CA ILE A 113 2.14 4.32 4.28
C ILE A 113 1.07 5.28 4.79
N TYR A 114 -0.11 5.21 4.19
CA TYR A 114 -1.28 5.97 4.57
C TYR A 114 -2.43 5.05 4.92
N LEU A 115 -3.33 5.52 5.78
CA LEU A 115 -4.54 4.81 6.17
C LEU A 115 -5.76 5.60 5.72
N ALA A 116 -6.69 4.92 5.07
CA ALA A 116 -7.99 5.47 4.72
C ALA A 116 -9.08 4.64 5.41
N ASP A 117 -9.73 5.21 6.42
CA ASP A 117 -10.88 4.62 7.06
C ASP A 117 -12.13 5.07 6.32
N LEU A 118 -12.89 4.11 5.79
CA LEU A 118 -14.08 4.42 5.02
C LEU A 118 -15.33 4.30 5.88
N PRO A 119 -16.26 5.27 5.79
CA PRO A 119 -17.51 5.20 6.55
C PRO A 119 -18.48 4.16 6.04
N THR A 120 -18.34 3.78 4.78
CA THR A 120 -19.17 2.74 4.12
C THR A 120 -18.28 1.89 3.25
N LEU A 121 -18.76 0.68 2.92
CA LEU A 121 -18.06 -0.20 1.97
C LEU A 121 -18.33 0.30 0.55
N PRO A 122 -17.33 0.82 -0.18
CA PRO A 122 -17.55 1.31 -1.53
C PRO A 122 -17.53 0.17 -2.54
N ASP A 123 -18.07 0.45 -3.73
CA ASP A 123 -17.78 -0.39 -4.88
C ASP A 123 -16.33 -0.12 -5.29
N ALA A 124 -15.57 -1.19 -5.42
CA ALA A 124 -14.19 -1.12 -5.86
C ALA A 124 -13.96 -2.12 -6.96
N THR A 125 -13.36 -1.67 -8.05
CA THR A 125 -13.08 -2.52 -9.20
C THR A 125 -11.67 -2.25 -9.70
N ALA A 126 -11.00 -3.30 -10.17
CA ALA A 126 -9.69 -3.14 -10.79
C ALA A 126 -9.86 -2.32 -12.07
N ALA A 127 -9.31 -1.11 -12.08
CA ALA A 127 -9.64 -0.11 -13.09
C ALA A 127 -8.56 0.13 -14.14
N ASP A 128 -7.29 -0.07 -13.81
CA ASP A 128 -6.17 0.31 -14.67
C ASP A 128 -5.49 -0.85 -15.38
N GLY A 129 -5.92 -2.07 -15.16
CA GLY A 129 -5.34 -3.26 -15.77
C GLY A 129 -4.11 -3.82 -15.08
N GLU A 130 -3.56 -3.15 -14.08
CA GLU A 130 -2.43 -3.68 -13.30
C GLU A 130 -2.87 -4.74 -12.30
N LEU A 131 -4.10 -4.65 -11.83
CA LEU A 131 -4.66 -5.60 -10.89
C LEU A 131 -5.61 -6.56 -11.60
N ALA A 132 -5.44 -7.85 -11.33
CA ALA A 132 -6.32 -8.88 -11.88
C ALA A 132 -7.59 -9.03 -11.05
N ALA A 133 -7.54 -8.69 -9.76
CA ALA A 133 -8.67 -8.81 -8.85
C ALA A 133 -8.49 -7.90 -7.63
N LEU A 134 -9.60 -7.64 -6.94
CA LEU A 134 -9.62 -6.95 -5.66
C LEU A 134 -10.32 -7.83 -4.64
N ALA A 135 -9.91 -7.74 -3.39
CA ALA A 135 -10.56 -8.45 -2.30
C ALA A 135 -10.54 -7.63 -1.02
N TRP A 136 -11.63 -7.71 -0.26
CA TRP A 136 -11.68 -7.20 1.11
C TRP A 136 -11.35 -8.36 2.04
N VAL A 137 -10.25 -8.24 2.78
CA VAL A 137 -9.74 -9.34 3.59
C VAL A 137 -9.67 -8.95 5.07
N ASP A 138 -9.89 -9.93 5.94
CA ASP A 138 -9.65 -9.78 7.36
C ASP A 138 -8.14 -9.75 7.57
N PRO A 139 -7.56 -8.66 8.14
CA PRO A 139 -6.11 -8.59 8.31
C PRO A 139 -5.53 -9.66 9.24
N ALA A 140 -6.38 -10.30 10.06
CA ALA A 140 -5.95 -11.39 10.92
C ALA A 140 -6.02 -12.76 10.23
N ALA A 141 -6.60 -12.84 9.03
CA ALA A 141 -6.73 -14.07 8.27
C ALA A 141 -5.59 -14.20 7.25
N PRO A 142 -5.28 -15.42 6.77
CA PRO A 142 -4.36 -15.57 5.66
C PRO A 142 -4.87 -14.82 4.42
N THR A 143 -3.94 -14.30 3.62
CA THR A 143 -4.32 -13.71 2.33
C THR A 143 -4.89 -14.79 1.42
N PRO A 144 -5.78 -14.42 0.48
CA PRO A 144 -6.24 -15.37 -0.53
C PRO A 144 -5.04 -15.95 -1.29
N GLU A 145 -5.07 -17.24 -1.56
CA GLU A 145 -3.94 -17.90 -2.23
C GLU A 145 -3.90 -17.57 -3.72
N ASP A 146 -5.05 -17.35 -4.31
CA ASP A 146 -5.12 -17.01 -5.72
C ASP A 146 -6.45 -16.30 -6.00
N ALA A 147 -6.62 -15.92 -7.18
CA ALA A 147 -7.90 -15.37 -7.64
C ALA A 147 -8.49 -16.28 -8.67
#